data_ab04f1e1639fc229dbe31231bdb683fc
#
_entry.id   ab04f1e1639fc229dbe31231bdb683fc
#
_cell.length_a   1.000
_cell.length_b   1.000
_cell.length_c   1.000
_cell.angle_alpha   90.00
_cell.angle_beta   90.00
_cell.angle_gamma   90.00
#
_symmetry.space_group_name_H-M   'P 1'
#
loop_
_entity.id
_entity.type
_entity.pdbx_description
1 polymer ?
#
loop_
_entity_poly.entity_id
_entity_poly.type
_entity_poly.pdbx_seq_one_letter_code
_entity_poly.pdbx_strand_id
1 'polypeptide(L)'
;GGLTLQGLDDNAAGLGVMLELAERLKNIPTKYSIRFVATSGEEEGKLGAENLLKRMSAEEKKNTLLVINLDNLIVGDKLYFNSGQSTPSSVRKLTRDRALALARTHGVYAATNPGGNPQYPKGTGCCNDGEVFDKAGIPVLYVEATNWALGKKDGYQQRSKSKAFPDGTSWHDVRLDNQQHIDKALPQRIEHRSRDVVKVMLPLVKELAKAGKA
;
A
#
# COMPACT_ATOMS: atom_id res chain seq x y z
N GLY A 1 -13.65 23.05 21.22
CA GLY A 1 -13.48 22.39 19.95
C GLY A 1 -12.29 21.45 20.01
N GLY A 2 -12.54 20.15 19.92
CA GLY A 2 -11.47 19.15 19.88
C GLY A 2 -10.72 19.22 18.53
N LEU A 3 -9.46 18.78 18.52
CA LEU A 3 -8.70 18.59 17.29
C LEU A 3 -9.31 17.40 16.53
N THR A 4 -9.47 17.57 15.22
CA THR A 4 -9.92 16.48 14.34
C THR A 4 -8.70 15.76 13.78
N LEU A 5 -8.68 14.43 13.87
CA LEU A 5 -7.67 13.60 13.22
C LEU A 5 -7.84 13.75 11.70
N GLN A 6 -6.79 14.25 11.02
CA GLN A 6 -6.82 14.35 9.56
C GLN A 6 -6.58 12.98 8.89
N GLY A 7 -5.75 12.13 9.51
CA GLY A 7 -5.41 10.83 8.95
C GLY A 7 -4.73 10.94 7.60
N LEU A 8 -3.77 11.88 7.45
CA LEU A 8 -3.14 12.14 6.15
C LEU A 8 -2.34 10.93 5.68
N ASP A 9 -1.46 10.43 6.53
CA ASP A 9 -0.68 9.21 6.24
C ASP A 9 -1.57 7.97 6.36
N ASP A 10 -2.44 7.95 7.35
CA ASP A 10 -3.32 6.84 7.68
C ASP A 10 -4.82 7.23 7.56
N ASN A 11 -5.46 7.15 6.41
CA ASN A 11 -4.93 6.70 5.11
C ASN A 11 -5.44 7.59 3.95
N ALA A 12 -5.59 8.90 4.19
CA ALA A 12 -6.08 9.83 3.16
C ALA A 12 -5.14 9.87 1.93
N ALA A 13 -3.82 9.74 2.15
CA ALA A 13 -2.86 9.71 1.05
C ALA A 13 -3.03 8.47 0.17
N GLY A 14 -3.30 7.30 0.76
CA GLY A 14 -3.59 6.09 0.01
C GLY A 14 -4.85 6.22 -0.86
N LEU A 15 -5.89 6.82 -0.29
CA LEU A 15 -7.12 7.12 -1.02
C LEU A 15 -6.85 8.12 -2.17
N GLY A 16 -6.09 9.18 -1.92
CA GLY A 16 -5.74 10.18 -2.93
C GLY A 16 -4.96 9.57 -4.10
N VAL A 17 -3.99 8.72 -3.84
CA VAL A 17 -3.23 7.99 -4.87
C VAL A 17 -4.17 7.06 -5.67
N MET A 18 -5.07 6.35 -5.01
CA MET A 18 -6.05 5.49 -5.68
C MET A 18 -6.93 6.30 -6.64
N LEU A 19 -7.43 7.46 -6.23
CA LEU A 19 -8.24 8.33 -7.07
C LEU A 19 -7.46 8.88 -8.26
N GLU A 20 -6.20 9.24 -8.08
CA GLU A 20 -5.32 9.66 -9.18
C GLU A 20 -5.11 8.53 -10.20
N LEU A 21 -4.89 7.31 -9.74
CA LEU A 21 -4.79 6.14 -10.62
C LEU A 21 -6.10 5.89 -11.37
N ALA A 22 -7.24 6.01 -10.70
CA ALA A 22 -8.55 5.86 -11.33
C ALA A 22 -8.77 6.91 -12.44
N GLU A 23 -8.43 8.16 -12.16
CA GLU A 23 -8.53 9.25 -13.15
C GLU A 23 -7.67 8.99 -14.38
N ARG A 24 -6.43 8.53 -14.18
CA ARG A 24 -5.51 8.24 -15.27
C ARG A 24 -5.88 7.00 -16.09
N LEU A 25 -6.62 6.06 -15.51
CA LEU A 25 -6.98 4.79 -16.13
C LEU A 25 -8.38 4.77 -16.74
N LYS A 26 -9.27 5.70 -16.37
CA LYS A 26 -10.70 5.68 -16.72
C LYS A 26 -11.02 5.54 -18.21
N ASN A 27 -10.17 6.10 -19.07
CA ASN A 27 -10.39 6.11 -20.53
C ASN A 27 -9.46 5.13 -21.27
N ILE A 28 -8.76 4.28 -20.56
CA ILE A 28 -7.84 3.32 -21.17
C ILE A 28 -8.54 1.96 -21.22
N PRO A 29 -8.75 1.38 -22.41
CA PRO A 29 -9.31 0.03 -22.52
C PRO A 29 -8.35 -0.98 -21.92
N THR A 30 -8.90 -1.91 -21.14
CA THR A 30 -8.13 -2.97 -20.49
C THR A 30 -8.77 -4.33 -20.75
N LYS A 31 -7.96 -5.39 -20.81
CA LYS A 31 -8.47 -6.76 -20.95
C LYS A 31 -9.08 -7.25 -19.63
N TYR A 32 -8.48 -6.90 -18.50
CA TYR A 32 -8.98 -7.24 -17.18
C TYR A 32 -9.61 -6.02 -16.53
N SER A 33 -10.73 -6.24 -15.85
CA SER A 33 -11.42 -5.17 -15.11
C SER A 33 -10.58 -4.69 -13.92
N ILE A 34 -10.62 -3.39 -13.66
CA ILE A 34 -10.01 -2.78 -12.47
C ILE A 34 -11.14 -2.26 -11.60
N ARG A 35 -11.12 -2.64 -10.32
CA ARG A 35 -12.06 -2.14 -9.32
C ARG A 35 -11.30 -1.28 -8.33
N PHE A 36 -11.70 -0.04 -8.18
CA PHE A 36 -11.21 0.88 -7.16
C PHE A 36 -12.14 0.83 -5.96
N VAL A 37 -11.60 0.56 -4.78
CA VAL A 37 -12.41 0.34 -3.57
C VAL A 37 -11.85 1.18 -2.43
N ALA A 38 -12.70 2.02 -1.85
CA ALA A 38 -12.45 2.66 -0.56
C ALA A 38 -13.17 1.87 0.52
N THR A 39 -12.44 1.33 1.47
CA THR A 39 -12.96 0.61 2.62
C THR A 39 -13.06 1.52 3.84
N SER A 40 -13.89 1.15 4.80
CA SER A 40 -14.00 1.82 6.09
C SER A 40 -13.84 0.83 7.24
N GLY A 41 -13.52 1.33 8.44
CA GLY A 41 -13.43 0.50 9.64
C GLY A 41 -12.23 -0.46 9.65
N GLU A 42 -11.11 -0.07 9.04
CA GLU A 42 -9.87 -0.84 9.12
C GLU A 42 -9.43 -0.98 10.56
N GLU A 43 -9.43 0.11 11.31
CA GLU A 43 -9.03 0.21 12.72
C GLU A 43 -9.94 -0.58 13.68
N GLU A 44 -11.15 -0.87 13.26
CA GLU A 44 -12.13 -1.66 14.00
C GLU A 44 -12.09 -3.16 13.63
N GLY A 45 -10.94 -3.62 13.10
CA GLY A 45 -10.75 -5.01 12.70
C GLY A 45 -10.97 -5.27 11.21
N LYS A 46 -10.64 -4.31 10.36
CA LYS A 46 -10.73 -4.43 8.90
C LYS A 46 -12.14 -4.71 8.39
N LEU A 47 -13.16 -4.11 9.06
CA LEU A 47 -14.57 -4.42 8.83
C LEU A 47 -15.00 -4.23 7.37
N GLY A 48 -14.52 -3.17 6.70
CA GLY A 48 -14.85 -2.90 5.30
C GLY A 48 -14.28 -3.97 4.36
N ALA A 49 -13.03 -4.36 4.56
CA ALA A 49 -12.39 -5.41 3.76
C ALA A 49 -13.04 -6.78 4.01
N GLU A 50 -13.31 -7.13 5.27
CA GLU A 50 -14.01 -8.36 5.64
C GLU A 50 -15.40 -8.43 5.00
N ASN A 51 -16.15 -7.33 5.07
CA ASN A 51 -17.47 -7.26 4.46
C ASN A 51 -17.40 -7.36 2.93
N LEU A 52 -16.45 -6.70 2.29
CA LEU A 52 -16.23 -6.82 0.85
C LEU A 52 -15.96 -8.28 0.47
N LEU A 53 -14.99 -8.93 1.13
CA LEU A 53 -14.68 -10.33 0.88
C LEU A 53 -15.90 -11.25 1.07
N LYS A 54 -16.66 -11.03 2.13
CA LYS A 54 -17.88 -11.81 2.43
C LYS A 54 -18.97 -11.67 1.37
N ARG A 55 -19.07 -10.49 0.74
CA ARG A 55 -20.06 -10.21 -0.32
C ARG A 55 -19.62 -10.68 -1.70
N MET A 56 -18.33 -10.94 -1.91
CA MET A 56 -17.84 -11.50 -3.16
C MET A 56 -18.37 -12.93 -3.37
N SER A 57 -18.86 -13.21 -4.57
CA SER A 57 -19.20 -14.58 -4.95
C SER A 57 -17.95 -15.47 -5.05
N ALA A 58 -18.12 -16.78 -5.06
CA ALA A 58 -17.01 -17.73 -5.26
C ALA A 58 -16.30 -17.47 -6.61
N GLU A 59 -17.07 -17.12 -7.64
CA GLU A 59 -16.53 -16.78 -8.95
C GLU A 59 -15.71 -15.48 -8.92
N GLU A 60 -16.22 -14.42 -8.28
CA GLU A 60 -15.47 -13.17 -8.11
C GLU A 60 -14.15 -13.40 -7.36
N LYS A 61 -14.18 -14.17 -6.27
CA LYS A 61 -12.94 -14.53 -5.53
C LYS A 61 -11.95 -15.26 -6.40
N LYS A 62 -12.40 -16.26 -7.16
CA LYS A 62 -11.56 -17.04 -8.09
C LYS A 62 -10.98 -16.18 -9.21
N ASN A 63 -11.75 -15.22 -9.71
CA ASN A 63 -11.36 -14.36 -10.84
C ASN A 63 -10.61 -13.10 -10.40
N THR A 64 -10.46 -12.84 -9.10
CA THR A 64 -9.64 -11.75 -8.59
C THR A 64 -8.18 -12.13 -8.69
N LEU A 65 -7.47 -11.55 -9.64
CA LEU A 65 -6.07 -11.88 -9.93
C LEU A 65 -5.11 -11.26 -8.93
N LEU A 66 -5.44 -10.09 -8.41
CA LEU A 66 -4.60 -9.33 -7.48
C LEU A 66 -5.43 -8.29 -6.72
N VAL A 67 -5.13 -8.13 -5.45
CA VAL A 67 -5.50 -6.96 -4.65
C VAL A 67 -4.26 -6.11 -4.43
N ILE A 68 -4.31 -4.84 -4.78
CA ILE A 68 -3.27 -3.86 -4.45
C ILE A 68 -3.77 -3.05 -3.28
N ASN A 69 -3.07 -3.11 -2.16
CA ASN A 69 -3.41 -2.37 -0.95
C ASN A 69 -2.48 -1.18 -0.77
N LEU A 70 -3.07 0.02 -0.75
CA LEU A 70 -2.36 1.29 -0.58
C LEU A 70 -2.65 1.81 0.82
N ASP A 71 -1.66 1.81 1.69
CA ASP A 71 -1.84 2.19 3.08
C ASP A 71 -0.57 2.80 3.68
N ASN A 72 -0.71 3.91 4.41
CA ASN A 72 0.40 4.59 5.07
C ASN A 72 1.57 4.92 4.13
N LEU A 73 1.33 5.72 3.10
CA LEU A 73 2.28 5.92 2.01
C LEU A 73 3.36 6.99 2.26
N ILE A 74 3.28 7.78 3.34
CA ILE A 74 4.02 9.06 3.45
C ILE A 74 5.14 9.05 4.49
N VAL A 75 4.81 8.78 5.76
CA VAL A 75 5.71 9.07 6.89
C VAL A 75 6.87 8.09 7.02
N GLY A 76 6.68 6.84 6.66
CA GLY A 76 7.73 5.82 6.77
C GLY A 76 9.01 6.17 6.01
N ASP A 77 10.14 5.70 6.49
CA ASP A 77 11.46 6.04 5.94
C ASP A 77 11.65 5.61 4.49
N LYS A 78 10.99 4.51 4.08
CA LYS A 78 11.14 3.91 2.75
C LYS A 78 9.81 3.45 2.20
N LEU A 79 9.67 3.54 0.87
CA LEU A 79 8.57 2.89 0.16
C LEU A 79 8.87 1.40 0.00
N TYR A 80 7.90 0.56 0.33
CA TYR A 80 8.00 -0.90 0.23
C TYR A 80 6.93 -1.46 -0.69
N PHE A 81 7.34 -2.49 -1.45
CA PHE A 81 6.44 -3.38 -2.17
C PHE A 81 6.62 -4.78 -1.60
N ASN A 82 5.57 -5.32 -0.98
CA ASN A 82 5.58 -6.64 -0.36
C ASN A 82 4.43 -7.48 -0.91
N SER A 83 4.65 -8.78 -1.06
CA SER A 83 3.59 -9.71 -1.43
C SER A 83 2.83 -10.20 -0.22
N GLY A 84 1.59 -10.62 -0.40
CA GLY A 84 0.91 -11.47 0.57
C GLY A 84 1.67 -12.78 0.78
N GLN A 85 1.53 -13.37 1.96
CA GLN A 85 2.21 -14.64 2.28
C GLN A 85 1.67 -15.80 1.44
N SER A 86 0.38 -15.79 1.10
CA SER A 86 -0.26 -16.79 0.25
C SER A 86 -0.08 -16.53 -1.25
N THR A 87 0.48 -15.39 -1.64
CA THR A 87 0.65 -15.01 -3.05
C THR A 87 1.64 -15.97 -3.74
N PRO A 88 1.24 -16.65 -4.83
CA PRO A 88 2.11 -17.58 -5.53
C PRO A 88 3.38 -16.94 -6.08
N SER A 89 4.48 -17.69 -6.16
CA SER A 89 5.77 -17.19 -6.65
C SER A 89 5.68 -16.58 -8.06
N SER A 90 4.91 -17.17 -8.95
CA SER A 90 4.67 -16.63 -10.30
C SER A 90 4.02 -15.25 -10.27
N VAL A 91 3.05 -15.05 -9.37
CA VAL A 91 2.38 -13.74 -9.20
C VAL A 91 3.31 -12.74 -8.52
N ARG A 92 4.11 -13.16 -7.54
CA ARG A 92 5.12 -12.29 -6.90
C ARG A 92 6.10 -11.69 -7.92
N LYS A 93 6.52 -12.47 -8.90
CA LYS A 93 7.40 -12.00 -9.99
C LYS A 93 6.76 -10.91 -10.83
N LEU A 94 5.48 -11.07 -11.18
CA LEU A 94 4.73 -10.12 -12.01
C LEU A 94 4.26 -8.88 -11.25
N THR A 95 4.26 -8.90 -9.93
CA THR A 95 3.72 -7.83 -9.08
C THR A 95 4.82 -7.16 -8.26
N ARG A 96 5.21 -7.72 -7.14
CA ARG A 96 6.25 -7.17 -6.26
C ARG A 96 7.58 -6.95 -6.99
N ASP A 97 8.11 -7.99 -7.63
CA ASP A 97 9.43 -7.90 -8.28
C ASP A 97 9.38 -6.96 -9.49
N ARG A 98 8.26 -6.96 -10.22
CA ARG A 98 8.05 -6.03 -11.31
C ARG A 98 7.91 -4.58 -10.82
N ALA A 99 7.21 -4.34 -9.70
CA ALA A 99 7.13 -3.03 -9.06
C ALA A 99 8.51 -2.50 -8.67
N LEU A 100 9.36 -3.34 -8.08
CA LEU A 100 10.74 -2.97 -7.74
C LEU A 100 11.58 -2.65 -8.99
N ALA A 101 11.40 -3.39 -10.07
CA ALA A 101 12.06 -3.11 -11.34
C ALA A 101 11.60 -1.78 -11.97
N LEU A 102 10.29 -1.53 -11.98
CA LEU A 102 9.72 -0.26 -12.45
C LEU A 102 10.19 0.91 -11.59
N ALA A 103 10.27 0.75 -10.28
CA ALA A 103 10.80 1.77 -9.39
C ALA A 103 12.23 2.17 -9.79
N ARG A 104 13.11 1.19 -10.03
CA ARG A 104 14.48 1.46 -10.51
C ARG A 104 14.48 2.19 -11.84
N THR A 105 13.66 1.76 -12.79
CA THR A 105 13.55 2.40 -14.12
C THR A 105 13.11 3.86 -14.01
N HIS A 106 12.20 4.17 -13.10
CA HIS A 106 11.65 5.52 -12.91
C HIS A 106 12.39 6.36 -11.86
N GLY A 107 13.52 5.90 -11.36
CA GLY A 107 14.31 6.63 -10.35
C GLY A 107 13.61 6.73 -8.99
N VAL A 108 12.73 5.78 -8.67
CA VAL A 108 12.04 5.69 -7.39
C VAL A 108 12.80 4.73 -6.48
N TYR A 109 13.16 5.21 -5.30
CA TYR A 109 13.77 4.34 -4.29
C TYR A 109 12.67 3.52 -3.60
N ALA A 110 12.73 2.22 -3.76
CA ALA A 110 11.80 1.28 -3.14
C ALA A 110 12.53 0.01 -2.67
N ALA A 111 11.96 -0.66 -1.69
CA ALA A 111 12.50 -1.86 -1.07
C ALA A 111 11.41 -2.93 -0.92
N THR A 112 11.82 -4.10 -0.48
CA THR A 112 10.93 -5.15 0.02
C THR A 112 11.39 -5.60 1.40
N ASN A 113 10.50 -6.18 2.19
CA ASN A 113 10.80 -6.67 3.52
C ASN A 113 12.03 -7.60 3.49
N PRO A 114 13.10 -7.29 4.25
CA PRO A 114 14.32 -8.10 4.25
C PRO A 114 14.17 -9.45 4.95
N GLY A 115 13.06 -9.69 5.67
CA GLY A 115 12.82 -10.94 6.38
C GLY A 115 13.51 -11.03 7.75
N GLY A 116 13.74 -9.90 8.40
CA GLY A 116 14.34 -9.85 9.73
C GLY A 116 13.46 -10.42 10.85
N ASN A 117 12.15 -10.50 10.63
CA ASN A 117 11.21 -11.13 11.53
C ASN A 117 10.69 -12.44 10.90
N PRO A 118 10.91 -13.62 11.55
CA PRO A 118 10.44 -14.90 11.01
C PRO A 118 8.94 -15.00 10.75
N GLN A 119 8.14 -14.23 11.48
CA GLN A 119 6.69 -14.18 11.27
C GLN A 119 6.33 -13.57 9.91
N TYR A 120 7.20 -12.70 9.38
CA TYR A 120 7.04 -12.04 8.10
C TYR A 120 8.23 -12.37 7.19
N PRO A 121 8.18 -13.49 6.47
CA PRO A 121 9.26 -13.91 5.58
C PRO A 121 9.66 -12.85 4.58
N LYS A 122 10.89 -12.91 4.11
CA LYS A 122 11.43 -11.95 3.13
C LYS A 122 10.46 -11.70 1.98
N GLY A 123 10.23 -10.43 1.69
CA GLY A 123 9.38 -9.98 0.60
C GLY A 123 7.88 -10.08 0.86
N THR A 124 7.46 -10.37 2.09
CA THR A 124 6.04 -10.40 2.47
C THR A 124 5.67 -9.23 3.36
N GLY A 125 4.40 -8.84 3.31
CA GLY A 125 3.77 -7.83 4.16
C GLY A 125 2.62 -8.40 4.97
N CYS A 126 1.95 -7.53 5.73
CA CYS A 126 0.81 -7.92 6.56
C CYS A 126 -0.07 -6.75 7.00
N CYS A 127 -1.01 -7.11 7.76
CA CYS A 127 -1.54 -6.46 8.97
C CYS A 127 -2.55 -5.34 8.71
N ASN A 128 -2.83 -4.93 7.49
CA ASN A 128 -3.87 -4.00 7.08
C ASN A 128 -4.98 -4.70 6.26
N ASP A 129 -5.82 -3.97 5.57
CA ASP A 129 -6.94 -4.53 4.80
C ASP A 129 -6.53 -5.63 3.81
N GLY A 130 -5.33 -5.56 3.25
CA GLY A 130 -4.80 -6.59 2.35
C GLY A 130 -4.69 -7.96 2.99
N GLU A 131 -4.48 -8.03 4.31
CA GLU A 131 -4.37 -9.30 5.04
C GLU A 131 -5.65 -10.14 4.98
N VAL A 132 -6.81 -9.50 4.90
CA VAL A 132 -8.10 -10.18 4.76
C VAL A 132 -8.13 -11.02 3.49
N PHE A 133 -7.68 -10.46 2.39
CA PHE A 133 -7.61 -11.13 1.08
C PHE A 133 -6.49 -12.17 1.04
N ASP A 134 -5.34 -11.87 1.62
CA ASP A 134 -4.21 -12.79 1.70
C ASP A 134 -4.59 -14.07 2.45
N LYS A 135 -5.23 -13.96 3.61
CA LYS A 135 -5.75 -15.11 4.38
C LYS A 135 -6.80 -15.92 3.61
N ALA A 136 -7.52 -15.29 2.70
CA ALA A 136 -8.48 -15.97 1.83
C ALA A 136 -7.84 -16.62 0.58
N GLY A 137 -6.52 -16.51 0.43
CA GLY A 137 -5.79 -17.08 -0.71
C GLY A 137 -5.85 -16.24 -1.98
N ILE A 138 -6.32 -14.99 -1.89
CA ILE A 138 -6.30 -14.04 -3.01
C ILE A 138 -4.94 -13.33 -3.02
N PRO A 139 -4.24 -13.28 -4.16
CA PRO A 139 -2.94 -12.62 -4.25
C PRO A 139 -2.99 -11.15 -3.84
N VAL A 140 -2.00 -10.69 -3.08
CA VAL A 140 -1.93 -9.30 -2.59
C VAL A 140 -0.57 -8.69 -2.88
N LEU A 141 -0.58 -7.44 -3.29
CA LEU A 141 0.56 -6.53 -3.29
C LEU A 141 0.30 -5.43 -2.24
N TYR A 142 1.11 -5.41 -1.19
CA TYR A 142 1.12 -4.31 -0.22
C TYR A 142 2.04 -3.20 -0.69
N VAL A 143 1.53 -1.99 -0.71
CA VAL A 143 2.27 -0.76 -1.01
C VAL A 143 2.19 0.13 0.23
N GLU A 144 3.31 0.33 0.89
CA GLU A 144 3.37 1.10 2.14
C GLU A 144 4.71 1.81 2.32
N ALA A 145 4.72 2.90 3.04
CA ALA A 145 5.92 3.53 3.55
C ALA A 145 6.15 3.08 5.00
N THR A 146 7.27 2.42 5.24
CA THR A 146 7.62 1.85 6.54
C THR A 146 9.13 1.72 6.68
N ASN A 147 9.62 0.99 7.65
CA ASN A 147 11.03 0.62 7.76
C ASN A 147 11.18 -0.78 8.36
N TRP A 148 11.07 -1.80 7.55
CA TRP A 148 11.23 -3.20 7.93
C TRP A 148 12.62 -3.56 8.48
N ALA A 149 13.58 -2.64 8.44
CA ALA A 149 14.93 -2.84 8.96
C ALA A 149 15.12 -2.36 10.42
N LEU A 150 14.07 -1.90 11.10
CA LEU A 150 14.14 -1.33 12.45
C LEU A 150 14.10 -2.37 13.57
N GLY A 151 14.95 -3.41 13.51
CA GLY A 151 15.18 -4.29 14.65
C GLY A 151 14.13 -5.37 14.89
N LYS A 152 13.96 -5.78 16.17
CA LYS A 152 13.09 -6.89 16.59
C LYS A 152 11.60 -6.63 16.35
N LYS A 153 11.19 -5.37 16.35
CA LYS A 153 9.89 -4.97 15.88
C LYS A 153 10.00 -4.87 14.36
N ASP A 154 9.14 -5.56 13.66
CA ASP A 154 9.05 -5.39 12.21
C ASP A 154 8.80 -3.93 11.88
N GLY A 155 9.09 -3.53 10.67
CA GLY A 155 8.85 -2.18 10.19
C GLY A 155 7.36 -1.77 10.18
N TYR A 156 6.48 -2.66 10.57
CA TYR A 156 5.07 -2.39 10.75
C TYR A 156 4.80 -1.45 11.92
N GLN A 157 5.44 -1.67 13.07
CA GLN A 157 5.24 -0.84 14.26
C GLN A 157 6.12 0.40 14.31
N GLN A 158 7.30 0.35 13.71
CA GLN A 158 8.21 1.50 13.62
C GLN A 158 8.49 1.82 12.17
N ARG A 159 7.95 2.93 11.71
CA ARG A 159 7.99 3.32 10.30
C ARG A 159 9.04 4.38 9.99
N SER A 160 9.33 5.26 10.97
CA SER A 160 10.22 6.39 10.79
C SER A 160 11.25 6.48 11.91
N LYS A 161 12.49 6.81 11.55
CA LYS A 161 13.58 7.20 12.46
C LYS A 161 13.53 8.68 12.86
N SER A 162 12.68 9.46 12.23
CA SER A 162 12.58 10.88 12.53
C SER A 162 12.11 11.11 13.95
N LYS A 163 12.81 11.96 14.69
CA LYS A 163 12.45 12.38 16.06
C LYS A 163 11.11 13.13 16.11
N ALA A 164 10.61 13.61 14.97
CA ALA A 164 9.30 14.23 14.85
C ALA A 164 8.14 13.23 15.02
N PHE A 165 8.45 11.93 14.99
CA PHE A 165 7.50 10.83 15.21
C PHE A 165 8.06 9.91 16.32
N PRO A 166 7.85 10.26 17.60
CA PRO A 166 8.51 9.60 18.74
C PRO A 166 8.31 8.08 18.79
N ASP A 167 7.11 7.62 18.39
CA ASP A 167 6.77 6.20 18.36
C ASP A 167 7.05 5.56 16.98
N GLY A 168 7.72 6.29 16.10
CA GLY A 168 8.05 5.85 14.76
C GLY A 168 6.89 5.89 13.77
N THR A 169 5.72 6.41 14.18
CA THR A 169 4.52 6.54 13.34
C THR A 169 3.83 7.88 13.56
N SER A 170 2.97 8.27 12.60
CA SER A 170 2.05 9.40 12.75
C SER A 170 0.63 8.96 13.10
N TRP A 171 0.29 7.72 12.80
CA TRP A 171 -1.07 7.20 12.87
C TRP A 171 -1.71 7.37 14.24
N HIS A 172 -3.03 7.55 14.25
CA HIS A 172 -3.87 7.70 15.44
C HIS A 172 -3.54 8.91 16.34
N ASP A 173 -2.60 9.77 15.94
CA ASP A 173 -2.25 10.97 16.70
C ASP A 173 -2.63 12.25 15.92
N VAL A 174 -3.61 12.99 16.46
CA VAL A 174 -4.10 14.25 15.86
C VAL A 174 -3.02 15.30 15.69
N ARG A 175 -1.94 15.25 16.49
CA ARG A 175 -0.82 16.20 16.46
C ARG A 175 0.21 15.82 15.41
N LEU A 176 0.28 14.54 15.01
CA LEU A 176 1.31 13.99 14.15
C LEU A 176 0.80 13.68 12.74
N ASP A 177 -0.42 13.11 12.62
CA ASP A 177 -0.97 12.72 11.32
C ASP A 177 -1.82 13.82 10.70
N ASN A 178 -1.15 14.90 10.37
CA ASN A 178 -1.73 16.04 9.68
C ASN A 178 -0.71 16.69 8.74
N GLN A 179 -1.21 17.44 7.78
CA GLN A 179 -0.39 18.09 6.76
C GLN A 179 0.65 19.02 7.36
N GLN A 180 0.27 19.87 8.29
CA GLN A 180 1.15 20.88 8.88
C GLN A 180 2.36 20.25 9.57
N HIS A 181 2.15 19.22 10.38
CA HIS A 181 3.23 18.51 11.08
C HIS A 181 4.13 17.76 10.10
N ILE A 182 3.53 17.02 9.17
CA ILE A 182 4.28 16.22 8.20
C ILE A 182 5.11 17.10 7.27
N ASP A 183 4.55 18.19 6.74
CA ASP A 183 5.31 19.15 5.89
C ASP A 183 6.46 19.80 6.64
N LYS A 184 6.29 20.11 7.92
CA LYS A 184 7.35 20.65 8.77
C LYS A 184 8.45 19.62 9.06
N ALA A 185 8.05 18.39 9.38
CA ALA A 185 8.97 17.31 9.77
C ALA A 185 9.71 16.69 8.58
N LEU A 186 9.02 16.56 7.45
CA LEU A 186 9.45 15.89 6.24
C LEU A 186 9.10 16.76 5.02
N PRO A 187 9.80 17.87 4.77
CA PRO A 187 9.48 18.81 3.69
C PRO A 187 9.33 18.11 2.34
N GLN A 188 8.27 18.45 1.60
CA GLN A 188 7.93 17.91 0.27
C GLN A 188 7.66 16.39 0.22
N ARG A 189 7.66 15.70 1.36
CA ARG A 189 7.48 14.26 1.42
C ARG A 189 6.11 13.82 0.88
N ILE A 190 5.04 14.54 1.19
CA ILE A 190 3.68 14.20 0.76
C ILE A 190 3.63 14.13 -0.76
N GLU A 191 4.08 15.18 -1.43
CA GLU A 191 4.07 15.25 -2.90
C GLU A 191 5.02 14.24 -3.54
N HIS A 192 6.26 14.17 -3.07
CA HIS A 192 7.27 13.28 -3.63
C HIS A 192 6.86 11.82 -3.50
N ARG A 193 6.42 11.40 -2.32
CA ARG A 193 6.04 10.02 -2.08
C ARG A 193 4.78 9.62 -2.84
N SER A 194 3.77 10.49 -2.86
CA SER A 194 2.55 10.25 -3.66
C SER A 194 2.87 10.13 -5.14
N ARG A 195 3.72 11.01 -5.67
CA ARG A 195 4.19 10.95 -7.05
C ARG A 195 4.97 9.68 -7.35
N ASP A 196 5.84 9.26 -6.45
CA ASP A 196 6.63 8.04 -6.60
C ASP A 196 5.74 6.79 -6.68
N VAL A 197 4.73 6.71 -5.82
CA VAL A 197 3.78 5.59 -5.86
C VAL A 197 3.03 5.56 -7.20
N VAL A 198 2.54 6.70 -7.69
CA VAL A 198 1.85 6.77 -8.99
C VAL A 198 2.79 6.38 -10.14
N LYS A 199 4.05 6.85 -10.12
CA LYS A 199 5.05 6.52 -11.15
C LYS A 199 5.28 5.01 -11.30
N VAL A 200 5.16 4.26 -10.22
CA VAL A 200 5.34 2.81 -10.24
C VAL A 200 4.02 2.08 -10.47
N MET A 201 2.97 2.48 -9.78
CA MET A 201 1.68 1.78 -9.85
C MET A 201 0.98 1.96 -11.19
N LEU A 202 1.05 3.12 -11.81
CA LEU A 202 0.38 3.32 -13.10
C LEU A 202 0.88 2.37 -14.19
N PRO A 203 2.19 2.28 -14.48
CA PRO A 203 2.68 1.31 -15.46
C PRO A 203 2.45 -0.14 -15.02
N LEU A 204 2.57 -0.46 -13.74
CA LEU A 204 2.31 -1.81 -13.25
C LEU A 204 0.86 -2.23 -13.50
N VAL A 205 -0.11 -1.41 -13.13
CA VAL A 205 -1.54 -1.70 -13.33
C VAL A 205 -1.86 -1.81 -14.82
N LYS A 206 -1.29 -0.94 -15.66
CA LYS A 206 -1.44 -1.05 -17.13
C LYS A 206 -0.93 -2.38 -17.67
N GLU A 207 0.23 -2.84 -17.22
CA GLU A 207 0.77 -4.14 -17.60
C GLU A 207 -0.14 -5.29 -17.16
N LEU A 208 -0.52 -5.30 -15.88
CA LEU A 208 -1.33 -6.37 -15.30
C LEU A 208 -2.74 -6.44 -15.89
N ALA A 209 -3.35 -5.29 -16.16
CA ALA A 209 -4.66 -5.19 -16.77
C ALA A 209 -4.64 -5.34 -18.30
N LYS A 210 -3.44 -5.46 -18.89
CA LYS A 210 -3.25 -5.52 -20.37
C LYS A 210 -3.89 -4.33 -21.07
N ALA A 211 -3.55 -3.11 -20.63
CA ALA A 211 -4.05 -1.87 -21.19
C ALA A 211 -3.65 -1.73 -22.67
N GLY A 212 -4.58 -1.19 -23.50
CA GLY A 212 -4.36 -0.98 -24.93
C GLY A 212 -4.31 -2.26 -25.78
N LYS A 213 -4.61 -3.42 -25.21
CA LYS A 213 -4.75 -4.69 -25.95
C LYS A 213 -6.23 -5.02 -26.05
N ALA A 214 -6.77 -4.83 -27.25
CA ALA A 214 -8.09 -5.33 -27.59
C ALA A 214 -8.10 -6.86 -27.65
#